data_e74da10dd3837465e13e8bbb6c476b8c
#
_entry.id   e74da10dd3837465e13e8bbb6c476b8c
#
_cell.length_a   1.000
_cell.length_b   1.000
_cell.length_c   1.000
_cell.angle_alpha   90.00
_cell.angle_beta   90.00
_cell.angle_gamma   90.00
#
_symmetry.space_group_name_H-M   'P 1'
#
loop_
_entity.id
_entity.type
_entity.pdbx_description
1 polymer ?
#
loop_
_entity_poly.entity_id
_entity_poly.type
_entity_poly.pdbx_seq_one_letter_code
_entity_poly.pdbx_strand_id
1 'polypeptide(L)'
;MSALGVNLPDIQPRATDHIKEMIELIKKLIDENKAYEKEGHVLFHVPSFDNYGILSKRNRDEQIAGSRVEVAPFKKDPADFILWKPSPSPLPGWDSPWGFGRPGWHLECSVMSEKSLGLPFDIHSGGIDLVFPHHENEIAQTCSISVSYTHQTLPTTPRV
;
A
#
# COMPACT_ATOMS: atom_id res chain seq x y z
N MET A 1 5.58 2.41 -27.85
CA MET A 1 6.10 3.54 -27.07
C MET A 1 7.29 4.22 -27.76
N SER A 2 8.33 3.49 -28.18
CA SER A 2 9.51 4.07 -28.87
C SER A 2 9.15 4.88 -30.12
N ALA A 3 8.16 4.46 -30.91
CA ALA A 3 7.67 5.20 -32.08
C ALA A 3 7.04 6.58 -31.74
N LEU A 4 6.71 6.81 -30.47
CA LEU A 4 6.19 8.08 -29.96
C LEU A 4 7.28 8.92 -29.27
N GLY A 5 8.54 8.51 -29.36
CA GLY A 5 9.66 9.20 -28.70
C GLY A 5 9.71 9.00 -27.16
N VAL A 6 8.97 8.03 -26.62
CA VAL A 6 8.99 7.71 -25.19
C VAL A 6 10.18 6.81 -24.90
N ASN A 7 11.09 7.29 -24.07
CA ASN A 7 12.21 6.49 -23.55
C ASN A 7 11.71 5.42 -22.58
N LEU A 8 12.49 4.35 -22.44
CA LEU A 8 12.25 3.38 -21.38
C LEU A 8 12.56 4.04 -20.00
N PRO A 9 11.87 3.63 -18.95
CA PRO A 9 12.23 4.05 -17.58
C PRO A 9 13.65 3.59 -17.23
N ASP A 10 14.35 4.37 -16.43
CA ASP A 10 15.70 4.03 -15.96
C ASP A 10 15.68 2.82 -15.01
N ILE A 11 14.62 2.71 -14.21
CA ILE A 11 14.42 1.60 -13.24
C ILE A 11 13.06 0.95 -13.50
N GLN A 12 13.05 -0.37 -13.62
CA GLN A 12 11.83 -1.17 -13.81
C GLN A 12 11.80 -2.30 -12.77
N PRO A 13 11.42 -2.00 -11.50
CA PRO A 13 11.43 -2.99 -10.44
C PRO A 13 10.34 -4.03 -10.64
N ARG A 14 10.62 -5.26 -10.18
CA ARG A 14 9.63 -6.35 -10.13
C ARG A 14 9.24 -6.61 -8.69
N ALA A 15 7.96 -6.66 -8.39
CA ALA A 15 7.44 -6.91 -7.05
C ALA A 15 8.01 -8.21 -6.44
N THR A 16 8.17 -9.24 -7.25
CA THR A 16 8.73 -10.54 -6.83
C THR A 16 10.18 -10.48 -6.33
N ASP A 17 10.93 -9.46 -6.70
CA ASP A 17 12.33 -9.28 -6.28
C ASP A 17 12.44 -8.55 -4.92
N HIS A 18 11.30 -8.06 -4.39
CA HIS A 18 11.23 -7.23 -3.18
C HIS A 18 10.42 -7.85 -2.03
N ILE A 19 10.18 -9.15 -2.05
CA ILE A 19 9.36 -9.84 -1.03
C ILE A 19 9.94 -9.68 0.39
N LYS A 20 11.26 -9.73 0.54
CA LYS A 20 11.92 -9.57 1.84
C LYS A 20 11.68 -8.18 2.42
N GLU A 21 11.82 -7.15 1.60
CA GLU A 21 11.59 -5.77 2.00
C GLU A 21 10.12 -5.53 2.35
N MET A 22 9.19 -6.17 1.64
CA MET A 22 7.76 -6.13 1.96
C MET A 22 7.48 -6.74 3.34
N ILE A 23 8.08 -7.89 3.65
CA ILE A 23 7.97 -8.53 4.96
C ILE A 23 8.54 -7.62 6.06
N GLU A 24 9.69 -6.98 5.82
CA GLU A 24 10.28 -6.06 6.79
C GLU A 24 9.42 -4.80 7.02
N LEU A 25 8.81 -4.27 5.96
CA LEU A 25 7.87 -3.15 6.10
C LEU A 25 6.65 -3.54 6.94
N ILE A 26 6.08 -4.73 6.69
CA ILE A 26 4.95 -5.23 7.49
C ILE A 26 5.34 -5.37 8.97
N LYS A 27 6.51 -5.90 9.28
CA LYS A 27 7.00 -6.02 10.67
C LYS A 27 7.05 -4.65 11.35
N LYS A 28 7.64 -3.66 10.69
CA LYS A 28 7.70 -2.29 11.21
C LYS A 28 6.29 -1.74 11.48
N LEU A 29 5.33 -1.96 10.56
CA LEU A 29 3.94 -1.52 10.76
C LEU A 29 3.26 -2.21 11.94
N ILE A 30 3.58 -3.48 12.19
CA ILE A 30 3.07 -4.22 13.37
C ILE A 30 3.70 -3.66 14.65
N ASP A 31 5.01 -3.44 14.66
CA ASP A 31 5.74 -2.92 15.81
C ASP A 31 5.24 -1.51 16.22
N GLU A 32 4.85 -0.69 15.22
CA GLU A 32 4.26 0.64 15.41
C GLU A 32 2.73 0.60 15.71
N ASN A 33 2.15 -0.59 15.89
CA ASN A 33 0.71 -0.79 16.10
C ASN A 33 -0.18 -0.24 14.97
N LYS A 34 0.35 -0.15 13.76
CA LYS A 34 -0.37 0.25 12.55
C LYS A 34 -0.98 -0.93 11.80
N ALA A 35 -0.47 -2.12 12.08
CA ALA A 35 -0.95 -3.36 11.47
C ALA A 35 -1.14 -4.45 12.53
N TYR A 36 -1.89 -5.49 12.17
CA TYR A 36 -2.13 -6.65 13.03
C TYR A 36 -2.25 -7.93 12.20
N GLU A 37 -1.91 -9.06 12.80
CA GLU A 37 -2.11 -10.39 12.23
C GLU A 37 -3.41 -10.98 12.77
N LYS A 38 -4.16 -11.63 11.88
CA LYS A 38 -5.31 -12.46 12.25
C LYS A 38 -5.56 -13.56 11.20
N GLU A 39 -5.59 -14.80 11.67
CA GLU A 39 -5.88 -15.97 10.83
C GLU A 39 -4.94 -16.10 9.60
N GLY A 40 -3.64 -15.81 9.80
CA GLY A 40 -2.63 -15.84 8.73
C GLY A 40 -2.70 -14.65 7.76
N HIS A 41 -3.62 -13.72 7.98
CA HIS A 41 -3.66 -12.44 7.26
C HIS A 41 -2.99 -11.36 8.08
N VAL A 42 -2.27 -10.45 7.41
CA VAL A 42 -1.84 -9.20 8.04
C VAL A 42 -2.59 -8.05 7.40
N LEU A 43 -3.17 -7.19 8.24
CA LEU A 43 -3.97 -6.05 7.80
C LEU A 43 -3.41 -4.77 8.39
N PHE A 44 -3.45 -3.72 7.58
CA PHE A 44 -3.26 -2.35 8.06
C PHE A 44 -4.55 -1.90 8.77
N HIS A 45 -4.38 -1.32 9.96
CA HIS A 45 -5.49 -0.80 10.75
C HIS A 45 -5.76 0.66 10.40
N VAL A 46 -6.69 0.91 9.50
CA VAL A 46 -6.98 2.25 8.98
C VAL A 46 -7.25 3.29 10.08
N PRO A 47 -8.03 3.00 11.15
CA PRO A 47 -8.22 3.96 12.23
C PRO A 47 -6.96 4.37 13.00
N SER A 48 -5.84 3.67 12.82
CA SER A 48 -4.57 4.05 13.44
C SER A 48 -3.83 5.16 12.70
N PHE A 49 -4.31 5.56 11.52
CA PHE A 49 -3.73 6.62 10.70
C PHE A 49 -4.73 7.77 10.52
N ASP A 50 -4.60 8.82 11.34
CA ASP A 50 -5.57 9.92 11.43
C ASP A 50 -5.80 10.67 10.09
N ASN A 51 -4.78 10.69 9.23
CA ASN A 51 -4.83 11.38 7.94
C ASN A 51 -5.37 10.52 6.79
N TYR A 52 -5.94 9.33 7.07
CA TYR A 52 -6.49 8.49 6.00
C TYR A 52 -7.65 9.16 5.29
N GLY A 53 -7.59 9.23 3.97
CA GLY A 53 -8.59 9.91 3.14
C GLY A 53 -8.20 11.34 2.74
N ILE A 54 -7.03 11.84 3.18
CA ILE A 54 -6.59 13.21 2.87
C ILE A 54 -6.38 13.45 1.37
N LEU A 55 -5.89 12.44 0.65
CA LEU A 55 -5.68 12.51 -0.79
C LEU A 55 -6.99 12.43 -1.56
N SER A 56 -7.79 11.43 -1.27
CA SER A 56 -9.04 11.13 -1.99
C SER A 56 -10.17 12.06 -1.59
N LYS A 57 -10.04 12.76 -0.44
CA LYS A 57 -11.08 13.61 0.19
C LYS A 57 -12.39 12.86 0.43
N ARG A 58 -12.32 11.53 0.60
CA ARG A 58 -13.47 10.68 0.91
C ARG A 58 -13.77 10.67 2.39
N ASN A 59 -15.04 10.79 2.73
CA ASN A 59 -15.52 10.57 4.09
C ASN A 59 -15.49 9.07 4.45
N ARG A 60 -15.75 8.75 5.71
CA ARG A 60 -15.66 7.39 6.24
C ARG A 60 -16.55 6.39 5.51
N ASP A 61 -17.79 6.76 5.23
CA ASP A 61 -18.75 5.88 4.56
C ASP A 61 -18.36 5.60 3.12
N GLU A 62 -17.85 6.60 2.42
CA GLU A 62 -17.29 6.45 1.06
C GLU A 62 -16.01 5.61 1.02
N GLN A 63 -15.19 5.68 2.07
CA GLN A 63 -14.00 4.83 2.21
C GLN A 63 -14.41 3.36 2.36
N ILE A 64 -15.38 3.06 3.20
CA ILE A 64 -15.91 1.71 3.41
C ILE A 64 -16.56 1.17 2.13
N ALA A 65 -17.43 1.97 1.50
CA ALA A 65 -18.09 1.58 0.26
C ALA A 65 -17.12 1.37 -0.92
N GLY A 66 -16.03 2.13 -0.96
CA GLY A 66 -15.01 2.04 -2.00
C GLY A 66 -13.96 0.95 -1.76
N SER A 67 -13.90 0.37 -0.57
CA SER A 67 -13.10 -0.82 -0.30
C SER A 67 -13.83 -2.03 -0.91
N ARG A 68 -13.45 -2.42 -2.13
CA ARG A 68 -14.07 -3.49 -2.95
C ARG A 68 -14.02 -4.89 -2.32
N VAL A 69 -13.77 -5.01 -1.04
CA VAL A 69 -13.62 -6.29 -0.35
C VAL A 69 -14.78 -6.45 0.61
N GLU A 70 -15.51 -7.55 0.49
CA GLU A 70 -16.46 -7.99 1.52
C GLU A 70 -15.84 -7.83 2.91
N VAL A 71 -16.64 -7.39 3.87
CA VAL A 71 -16.20 -7.24 5.26
C VAL A 71 -15.87 -8.65 5.78
N ALA A 72 -14.62 -9.04 5.61
CA ALA A 72 -14.16 -10.33 6.08
C ALA A 72 -14.20 -10.37 7.62
N PRO A 73 -14.63 -11.48 8.23
CA PRO A 73 -14.84 -11.58 9.69
C PRO A 73 -13.57 -11.36 10.52
N PHE A 74 -12.41 -11.45 9.89
CA PHE A 74 -11.12 -11.21 10.53
C PHE A 74 -10.71 -9.73 10.56
N LYS A 75 -11.43 -8.80 9.93
CA LYS A 75 -11.14 -7.37 10.00
C LYS A 75 -11.59 -6.76 11.34
N LYS A 76 -10.75 -5.91 11.95
CA LYS A 76 -11.14 -5.08 13.10
C LYS A 76 -12.01 -3.91 12.69
N ASP A 77 -11.73 -3.37 11.50
CA ASP A 77 -12.46 -2.26 10.91
C ASP A 77 -12.76 -2.54 9.43
N PRO A 78 -13.95 -2.20 8.93
CA PRO A 78 -14.33 -2.45 7.53
C PRO A 78 -13.36 -1.85 6.49
N ALA A 79 -12.72 -0.73 6.81
CA ALA A 79 -11.77 -0.06 5.92
C ALA A 79 -10.36 -0.67 5.96
N ASP A 80 -10.06 -1.56 6.93
CA ASP A 80 -8.75 -2.21 7.02
C ASP A 80 -8.43 -2.94 5.72
N PHE A 81 -7.17 -2.85 5.28
CA PHE A 81 -6.75 -3.46 4.02
C PHE A 81 -5.58 -4.43 4.21
N ILE A 82 -5.49 -5.38 3.28
CA ILE A 82 -4.56 -6.49 3.37
C ILE A 82 -3.13 -6.05 3.03
N LEU A 83 -2.19 -6.38 3.90
CA LEU A 83 -0.74 -6.29 3.69
C LEU A 83 -0.15 -7.65 3.31
N TRP A 84 -0.66 -8.74 3.90
CA TRP A 84 -0.28 -10.11 3.61
C TRP A 84 -1.48 -11.02 3.67
N LYS A 85 -1.58 -12.00 2.75
CA LYS A 85 -2.66 -12.98 2.75
C LYS A 85 -2.15 -14.37 2.43
N PRO A 86 -2.74 -15.44 3.02
CA PRO A 86 -2.44 -16.82 2.68
C PRO A 86 -2.57 -17.10 1.18
N SER A 87 -1.70 -17.95 0.67
CA SER A 87 -1.69 -18.35 -0.75
C SER A 87 -1.89 -19.87 -0.83
N PRO A 88 -3.13 -20.34 -1.05
CA PRO A 88 -3.37 -21.77 -1.20
C PRO A 88 -2.79 -22.28 -2.53
N SER A 89 -2.29 -23.54 -2.53
CA SER A 89 -1.86 -24.21 -3.77
C SER A 89 -3.01 -24.26 -4.78
N PRO A 90 -2.78 -24.00 -6.09
CA PRO A 90 -1.48 -23.80 -6.77
C PRO A 90 -1.05 -22.34 -6.93
N LEU A 91 -1.60 -21.41 -6.16
CA LEU A 91 -1.26 -20.00 -6.29
C LEU A 91 0.18 -19.72 -5.85
N PRO A 92 0.87 -18.75 -6.48
CA PRO A 92 2.21 -18.34 -6.06
C PRO A 92 2.19 -17.76 -4.65
N GLY A 93 3.27 -17.96 -3.92
CA GLY A 93 3.46 -17.41 -2.58
C GLY A 93 4.88 -17.58 -2.09
N TRP A 94 5.17 -17.00 -0.95
CA TRP A 94 6.46 -17.00 -0.30
C TRP A 94 6.31 -17.28 1.19
N ASP A 95 7.35 -17.80 1.80
CA ASP A 95 7.39 -18.00 3.24
C ASP A 95 7.49 -16.65 3.98
N SER A 96 6.73 -16.54 5.06
CA SER A 96 6.73 -15.36 5.92
C SER A 96 6.50 -15.77 7.39
N PRO A 97 6.72 -14.87 8.35
CA PRO A 97 6.38 -15.13 9.77
C PRO A 97 4.90 -15.46 10.00
N TRP A 98 4.02 -15.07 9.09
CA TRP A 98 2.57 -15.29 9.17
C TRP A 98 2.10 -16.50 8.34
N GLY A 99 3.05 -17.28 7.83
CA GLY A 99 2.81 -18.43 6.99
C GLY A 99 3.05 -18.19 5.50
N PHE A 100 2.88 -19.24 4.71
CA PHE A 100 3.02 -19.18 3.26
C PHE A 100 1.90 -18.30 2.64
N GLY A 101 2.30 -17.28 1.90
CA GLY A 101 1.36 -16.28 1.41
C GLY A 101 1.95 -15.32 0.39
N ARG A 102 1.23 -14.25 0.15
CA ARG A 102 1.62 -13.20 -0.80
C ARG A 102 1.27 -11.81 -0.28
N PRO A 103 2.03 -10.77 -0.69
CA PRO A 103 1.77 -9.40 -0.30
C PRO A 103 0.43 -8.87 -0.87
N GLY A 104 -0.11 -7.85 -0.22
CA GLY A 104 -1.15 -7.00 -0.76
C GLY A 104 -0.60 -6.07 -1.83
N TRP A 105 -1.41 -5.77 -2.84
CA TRP A 105 -1.00 -4.98 -4.01
C TRP A 105 -0.38 -3.61 -3.67
N HIS A 106 -0.94 -2.90 -2.70
CA HIS A 106 -0.48 -1.54 -2.34
C HIS A 106 0.93 -1.54 -1.73
N LEU A 107 1.28 -2.61 -1.03
CA LEU A 107 2.57 -2.77 -0.37
C LEU A 107 3.73 -2.85 -1.38
N GLU A 108 3.48 -3.44 -2.53
CA GLU A 108 4.47 -3.60 -3.61
C GLU A 108 5.01 -2.24 -4.06
N CYS A 109 4.11 -1.30 -4.34
CA CYS A 109 4.49 0.04 -4.80
C CYS A 109 5.17 0.85 -3.71
N SER A 110 4.69 0.80 -2.47
CA SER A 110 5.34 1.48 -1.34
C SER A 110 6.81 1.05 -1.18
N VAL A 111 7.05 -0.25 -1.19
CA VAL A 111 8.40 -0.82 -1.03
C VAL A 111 9.30 -0.54 -2.24
N MET A 112 8.80 -0.73 -3.44
CA MET A 112 9.60 -0.51 -4.66
C MET A 112 9.97 0.97 -4.83
N SER A 113 9.08 1.89 -4.47
CA SER A 113 9.34 3.33 -4.50
C SER A 113 10.42 3.71 -3.48
N GLU A 114 10.27 3.29 -2.22
CA GLU A 114 11.27 3.52 -1.18
C GLU A 114 12.65 2.97 -1.57
N LYS A 115 12.69 1.74 -2.07
CA LYS A 115 13.94 1.08 -2.43
C LYS A 115 14.66 1.72 -3.61
N SER A 116 13.89 2.18 -4.60
CA SER A 116 14.45 2.73 -5.85
C SER A 116 14.82 4.21 -5.75
N LEU A 117 14.05 4.98 -5.01
CA LEU A 117 14.16 6.44 -4.97
C LEU A 117 14.62 6.97 -3.60
N GLY A 118 14.53 6.17 -2.56
CA GLY A 118 14.66 6.64 -1.18
C GLY A 118 13.43 7.43 -0.73
N LEU A 119 13.47 7.90 0.51
CA LEU A 119 12.43 8.78 1.08
C LEU A 119 13.09 10.04 1.64
N PRO A 120 12.53 11.23 1.40
CA PRO A 120 11.38 11.53 0.54
C PRO A 120 11.72 11.51 -0.96
N PHE A 121 10.70 11.33 -1.81
CA PHE A 121 10.79 11.56 -3.25
C PHE A 121 9.72 12.58 -3.68
N ASP A 122 9.98 13.29 -4.79
CA ASP A 122 9.24 14.51 -5.13
C ASP A 122 7.94 14.25 -5.88
N ILE A 123 7.86 13.19 -6.70
CA ILE A 123 6.73 12.93 -7.57
C ILE A 123 6.33 11.45 -7.49
N HIS A 124 5.07 11.20 -7.15
CA HIS A 124 4.39 9.91 -7.26
C HIS A 124 3.16 10.09 -8.12
N SER A 125 3.05 9.34 -9.22
CA SER A 125 1.96 9.50 -10.19
C SER A 125 1.33 8.18 -10.57
N GLY A 126 0.07 8.25 -10.99
CA GLY A 126 -0.69 7.09 -11.46
C GLY A 126 -2.01 7.50 -12.08
N GLY A 127 -2.82 6.52 -12.46
CA GLY A 127 -4.17 6.77 -12.97
C GLY A 127 -5.08 7.38 -11.91
N ILE A 128 -6.03 8.20 -12.33
CA ILE A 128 -7.01 8.83 -11.43
C ILE A 128 -7.86 7.80 -10.68
N ASP A 129 -8.05 6.63 -11.25
CA ASP A 129 -8.73 5.47 -10.67
C ASP A 129 -7.94 4.83 -9.51
N LEU A 130 -6.64 5.10 -9.42
CA LEU A 130 -5.77 4.62 -8.35
C LEU A 130 -5.72 5.54 -7.12
N VAL A 131 -6.26 6.75 -7.21
CA VAL A 131 -6.28 7.69 -6.07
C VAL A 131 -6.88 7.02 -4.84
N PHE A 132 -7.96 6.28 -5.01
CA PHE A 132 -8.57 5.49 -3.95
C PHE A 132 -8.98 4.10 -4.45
N PRO A 133 -8.60 3.03 -3.73
CA PRO A 133 -7.88 3.05 -2.45
C PRO A 133 -6.34 2.98 -2.58
N HIS A 134 -5.78 2.81 -3.79
CA HIS A 134 -4.38 2.39 -3.98
C HIS A 134 -3.38 3.42 -3.42
N HIS A 135 -3.38 4.65 -3.93
CA HIS A 135 -2.45 5.69 -3.48
C HIS A 135 -2.71 6.12 -2.02
N GLU A 136 -3.96 6.13 -1.58
CA GLU A 136 -4.30 6.40 -0.18
C GLU A 136 -3.67 5.36 0.75
N ASN A 137 -3.71 4.08 0.36
CA ASN A 137 -3.10 2.98 1.12
C ASN A 137 -1.57 3.06 1.11
N GLU A 138 -0.94 3.47 0.01
CA GLU A 138 0.51 3.70 -0.05
C GLU A 138 0.94 4.81 0.90
N ILE A 139 0.20 5.93 0.93
CA ILE A 139 0.43 7.04 1.88
C ILE A 139 0.34 6.52 3.32
N ALA A 140 -0.72 5.78 3.64
CA ALA A 140 -0.92 5.25 4.99
C ALA A 140 0.24 4.33 5.40
N GLN A 141 0.69 3.43 4.53
CA GLN A 141 1.81 2.53 4.79
C GLN A 141 3.11 3.30 5.03
N THR A 142 3.47 4.19 4.11
CA THR A 142 4.76 4.89 4.13
C THR A 142 4.83 5.92 5.25
N CYS A 143 3.79 6.74 5.43
CA CYS A 143 3.77 7.78 6.45
C CYS A 143 3.66 7.24 7.87
N SER A 144 3.16 6.01 8.05
CA SER A 144 3.06 5.39 9.37
C SER A 144 4.40 4.96 9.97
N ILE A 145 5.44 4.76 9.15
CA ILE A 145 6.77 4.33 9.59
C ILE A 145 7.85 5.40 9.46
N SER A 146 7.56 6.47 8.72
CA SER A 146 8.48 7.58 8.49
C SER A 146 8.19 8.71 9.46
N VAL A 147 9.06 8.92 10.43
CA VAL A 147 8.98 10.05 11.40
C VAL A 147 9.12 11.42 10.71
N SER A 148 9.46 11.45 9.41
CA SER A 148 9.85 12.64 8.67
C SER A 148 8.76 13.28 7.79
N TYR A 149 7.55 12.71 7.74
CA TYR A 149 6.51 13.21 6.81
C TYR A 149 5.42 13.99 7.52
N THR A 150 5.63 15.28 7.65
CA THR A 150 4.57 16.18 8.12
C THR A 150 3.68 16.73 6.99
N HIS A 151 4.10 16.65 5.70
CA HIS A 151 3.27 17.15 4.60
C HIS A 151 3.67 16.49 3.27
N GLN A 152 2.85 15.58 2.75
CA GLN A 152 2.80 15.27 1.33
C GLN A 152 1.58 15.96 0.71
N THR A 153 1.80 16.97 -0.09
CA THR A 153 0.79 17.49 -1.01
C THR A 153 1.08 16.90 -2.38
N LEU A 154 0.25 15.96 -2.84
CA LEU A 154 0.28 15.58 -4.25
C LEU A 154 -0.30 16.73 -5.07
N PRO A 155 0.35 17.17 -6.15
CA PRO A 155 -0.24 18.17 -7.03
C PRO A 155 -1.49 17.56 -7.70
N THR A 156 -2.65 18.01 -7.28
CA THR A 156 -3.89 17.78 -8.01
C THR A 156 -3.88 18.67 -9.22
N THR A 157 -3.64 18.11 -10.42
CA THR A 157 -3.89 18.83 -11.65
C THR A 157 -5.39 19.12 -11.75
N PRO A 158 -5.79 20.40 -11.84
CA PRO A 158 -7.20 20.71 -12.11
C PRO A 158 -7.59 20.13 -13.48
N ARG A 159 -8.78 19.57 -13.56
CA ARG A 159 -9.38 19.22 -14.85
C ARG A 159 -9.50 20.48 -15.69
N VAL A 160 -8.90 20.47 -16.86
CA VAL A 160 -9.30 21.30 -17.98
C VAL A 160 -10.46 20.64 -18.69
#